data_9d90d0273329e55b688eb6a56e50e4d3
#
_entry.id   9d90d0273329e55b688eb6a56e50e4d3
#
_cell.length_a   1.000
_cell.length_b   1.000
_cell.length_c   1.000
_cell.angle_alpha   90.00
_cell.angle_beta   90.00
_cell.angle_gamma   90.00
#
_symmetry.space_group_name_H-M   'P 1'
#
loop_
_entity.id
_entity.type
_entity.pdbx_description
1 polymer ?
#
loop_
_entity_poly.entity_id
_entity_poly.type
_entity_poly.pdbx_seq_one_letter_code
_entity_poly.pdbx_strand_id
1 'polypeptide(L)'
;MTVAPIDRSKREAVLDAAAKVDSILEKQWQSNGVKSQPALRDDQFLRRAHLELGGRIPTYAEASDFLKSRSKSKRTELIDSLLESPDYVSHFYNYWADVLRLCERPQNNIILDPYLAYVKEAIAENKPYDKWVYEMLTASGKVWQNPAVGFQLRDDGMPLPYIDNTVRVFLGKQIGCAQCHDHPFDSWTQRQFYELAAFTTGTRTRLNGTDPEFKKGNPVNQLIKEAREKTADGKVSGPFQQLVRANQYAVRFAKRELKLPPDYAYSDAKPNDIVKPKVLWGSVPSSSSKGDRREQFAAWLISRDDRQFARNIANRMWKKMMGLGIVEPVDDFRKDHKPTNSELLEHLTDEVLRLNFDLRELIRIIANTQTYQKLAMVHDASSTEAYAFAAPVLHRMTAEQLWDSLLTLVAYNPWAYQRPTAKEMANVVDLDLGKIQLADVEKLAANYESTYFLPKYNRELQKICGYKGQLLVRASEIPSPVPLGHFLRQFGQSDRETIEGGRTVGTVPQILAMFNGPITHILLEPGSVIYDNVIQVGNVNGVDIVFLSILSHKPTISDRDFAVKEVKTAETMGQGFGNLIWSLLNTREFIFIQ
;
A
#
# COMPACT_ATOMS: atom_id res chain seq x y z
N MET A 1 -13.62 13.78 14.61
CA MET A 1 -13.83 14.97 13.74
C MET A 1 -15.10 14.74 12.95
N THR A 2 -16.07 15.66 13.01
CA THR A 2 -17.22 15.63 12.10
C THR A 2 -16.75 16.05 10.72
N VAL A 3 -16.69 15.11 9.78
CA VAL A 3 -16.39 15.39 8.37
C VAL A 3 -17.51 16.26 7.81
N ALA A 4 -17.16 17.34 7.12
CA ALA A 4 -18.14 18.19 6.46
C ALA A 4 -18.91 17.35 5.43
N PRO A 5 -20.26 17.43 5.38
CA PRO A 5 -21.02 16.69 4.41
C PRO A 5 -20.63 17.10 2.98
N ILE A 6 -20.49 16.11 2.11
CA ILE A 6 -20.25 16.35 0.68
C ILE A 6 -21.40 17.18 0.11
N ASP A 7 -21.06 18.13 -0.76
CA ASP A 7 -22.04 18.93 -1.49
C ASP A 7 -23.07 18.04 -2.20
N ARG A 8 -24.34 18.47 -2.19
CA ARG A 8 -25.46 17.70 -2.73
C ARG A 8 -25.30 17.33 -4.20
N SER A 9 -24.79 18.24 -5.03
CA SER A 9 -24.59 17.99 -6.46
C SER A 9 -23.49 16.94 -6.69
N LYS A 10 -22.42 16.97 -5.89
CA LYS A 10 -21.36 15.96 -5.92
C LYS A 10 -21.90 14.59 -5.48
N ARG A 11 -22.75 14.54 -4.46
CA ARG A 11 -23.39 13.29 -4.00
C ARG A 11 -24.29 12.68 -5.08
N GLU A 12 -25.12 13.48 -5.74
CA GLU A 12 -25.98 13.04 -6.83
C GLU A 12 -25.12 12.45 -7.97
N ALA A 13 -24.06 13.13 -8.40
CA ALA A 13 -23.16 12.63 -9.45
C ALA A 13 -22.47 11.30 -9.07
N VAL A 14 -22.10 11.10 -7.81
CA VAL A 14 -21.54 9.82 -7.33
C VAL A 14 -22.58 8.70 -7.41
N LEU A 15 -23.80 8.96 -6.95
CA LEU A 15 -24.87 7.95 -6.96
C LEU A 15 -25.30 7.59 -8.39
N ASP A 16 -25.35 8.56 -9.31
CA ASP A 16 -25.64 8.32 -10.73
C ASP A 16 -24.54 7.46 -11.39
N ALA A 17 -23.27 7.75 -11.11
CA ALA A 17 -22.17 6.94 -11.61
C ALA A 17 -22.20 5.52 -11.01
N ALA A 18 -22.50 5.36 -9.74
CA ALA A 18 -22.67 4.06 -9.09
C ALA A 18 -23.84 3.26 -9.69
N ALA A 19 -24.99 3.91 -9.92
CA ALA A 19 -26.16 3.29 -10.57
C ALA A 19 -25.85 2.82 -12.00
N LYS A 20 -24.99 3.55 -12.72
CA LYS A 20 -24.54 3.14 -14.06
C LYS A 20 -23.71 1.87 -14.02
N VAL A 21 -22.78 1.73 -13.04
CA VAL A 21 -22.02 0.48 -12.81
C VAL A 21 -22.97 -0.68 -12.55
N ASP A 22 -23.95 -0.51 -11.65
CA ASP A 22 -24.94 -1.55 -11.33
C ASP A 22 -25.75 -1.94 -12.57
N SER A 23 -26.20 -0.97 -13.37
CA SER A 23 -26.94 -1.21 -14.62
C SER A 23 -26.16 -2.04 -15.64
N ILE A 24 -24.85 -1.81 -15.79
CA ILE A 24 -23.98 -2.59 -16.68
C ILE A 24 -23.88 -4.04 -16.19
N LEU A 25 -23.69 -4.24 -14.89
CA LEU A 25 -23.61 -5.58 -14.31
C LEU A 25 -24.95 -6.33 -14.37
N GLU A 26 -26.08 -5.65 -14.12
CA GLU A 26 -27.42 -6.25 -14.22
C GLU A 26 -27.73 -6.76 -15.63
N LYS A 27 -27.36 -6.03 -16.67
CA LYS A 27 -27.45 -6.50 -18.06
C LYS A 27 -26.66 -7.79 -18.29
N GLN A 28 -25.40 -7.85 -17.76
CA GLN A 28 -24.59 -9.06 -17.87
C GLN A 28 -25.22 -10.23 -17.12
N TRP A 29 -25.78 -10.02 -15.92
CA TRP A 29 -26.42 -11.08 -15.15
C TRP A 29 -27.66 -11.59 -15.85
N GLN A 30 -28.49 -10.70 -16.42
CA GLN A 30 -29.68 -11.09 -17.18
C GLN A 30 -29.32 -11.93 -18.42
N SER A 31 -28.29 -11.51 -19.17
CA SER A 31 -27.87 -12.22 -20.39
C SER A 31 -27.24 -13.60 -20.07
N ASN A 32 -26.58 -13.75 -18.92
CA ASN A 32 -25.89 -14.98 -18.53
C ASN A 32 -26.69 -15.85 -17.55
N GLY A 33 -27.92 -15.47 -17.18
CA GLY A 33 -28.72 -16.19 -16.20
C GLY A 33 -28.15 -16.21 -14.78
N VAL A 34 -27.30 -15.24 -14.44
CA VAL A 34 -26.65 -15.15 -13.14
C VAL A 34 -27.58 -14.49 -12.12
N LYS A 35 -27.73 -15.11 -10.95
CA LYS A 35 -28.45 -14.52 -9.81
C LYS A 35 -27.48 -13.73 -8.92
N SER A 36 -27.81 -12.45 -8.72
CA SER A 36 -27.06 -11.63 -7.78
C SER A 36 -27.34 -12.04 -6.32
N GLN A 37 -26.38 -11.76 -5.45
CA GLN A 37 -26.53 -12.03 -4.02
C GLN A 37 -27.46 -11.02 -3.33
N PRO A 38 -28.05 -11.36 -2.17
CA PRO A 38 -28.84 -10.41 -1.38
C PRO A 38 -27.98 -9.26 -0.86
N ALA A 39 -28.64 -8.14 -0.58
CA ALA A 39 -27.99 -6.98 0.04
C ALA A 39 -27.51 -7.31 1.45
N LEU A 40 -26.39 -6.72 1.85
CA LEU A 40 -25.88 -6.78 3.22
C LEU A 40 -26.86 -6.16 4.22
N ARG A 41 -26.92 -6.75 5.42
CA ARG A 41 -27.46 -6.03 6.59
C ARG A 41 -26.54 -4.87 6.97
N ASP A 42 -27.04 -3.95 7.77
CA ASP A 42 -26.29 -2.75 8.17
C ASP A 42 -25.03 -3.08 8.99
N ASP A 43 -25.09 -4.10 9.84
CA ASP A 43 -23.95 -4.59 10.61
C ASP A 43 -22.84 -5.18 9.72
N GLN A 44 -23.20 -5.96 8.73
CA GLN A 44 -22.28 -6.54 7.74
C GLN A 44 -21.68 -5.45 6.86
N PHE A 45 -22.50 -4.49 6.41
CA PHE A 45 -22.01 -3.34 5.64
C PHE A 45 -21.02 -2.48 6.44
N LEU A 46 -21.35 -2.15 7.69
CA LEU A 46 -20.48 -1.42 8.60
C LEU A 46 -19.09 -2.06 8.68
N ARG A 47 -19.06 -3.37 8.94
CA ARG A 47 -17.82 -4.13 9.06
C ARG A 47 -17.02 -4.11 7.76
N ARG A 48 -17.65 -4.41 6.61
CA ARG A 48 -16.98 -4.37 5.30
C ARG A 48 -16.43 -2.99 5.01
N ALA A 49 -17.22 -1.93 5.19
CA ALA A 49 -16.79 -0.56 4.91
C ALA A 49 -15.56 -0.18 5.75
N HIS A 50 -15.55 -0.49 7.05
CA HIS A 50 -14.40 -0.23 7.91
C HIS A 50 -13.16 -1.02 7.47
N LEU A 51 -13.30 -2.29 7.12
CA LEU A 51 -12.18 -3.13 6.68
C LEU A 51 -11.63 -2.69 5.32
N GLU A 52 -12.49 -2.43 4.33
CA GLU A 52 -12.05 -2.11 2.96
C GLU A 52 -11.61 -0.65 2.77
N LEU A 53 -12.18 0.28 3.52
CA LEU A 53 -11.82 1.70 3.43
C LEU A 53 -10.87 2.14 4.56
N GLY A 54 -11.06 1.64 5.78
CA GLY A 54 -10.27 2.02 6.96
C GLY A 54 -9.21 1.01 7.37
N GLY A 55 -9.22 -0.21 6.82
CA GLY A 55 -8.23 -1.27 7.11
C GLY A 55 -8.32 -1.87 8.51
N ARG A 56 -9.41 -1.67 9.24
CA ARG A 56 -9.66 -2.21 10.59
C ARG A 56 -11.14 -2.47 10.83
N ILE A 57 -11.45 -3.24 11.84
CA ILE A 57 -12.83 -3.34 12.35
C ILE A 57 -13.28 -2.01 12.99
N PRO A 58 -14.60 -1.72 13.04
CA PRO A 58 -15.08 -0.58 13.81
C PRO A 58 -14.83 -0.77 15.31
N THR A 59 -14.64 0.32 16.04
CA THR A 59 -14.70 0.32 17.50
C THR A 59 -16.11 0.04 17.99
N TYR A 60 -16.26 -0.34 19.26
CA TYR A 60 -17.57 -0.50 19.88
C TYR A 60 -18.47 0.76 19.73
N ALA A 61 -17.89 1.95 19.90
CA ALA A 61 -18.62 3.19 19.76
C ALA A 61 -19.10 3.42 18.33
N GLU A 62 -18.22 3.28 17.34
CA GLU A 62 -18.56 3.41 15.91
C GLU A 62 -19.67 2.42 15.52
N ALA A 63 -19.56 1.15 15.95
CA ALA A 63 -20.57 0.14 15.67
C ALA A 63 -21.91 0.47 16.33
N SER A 64 -21.89 0.86 17.60
CA SER A 64 -23.10 1.21 18.35
C SER A 64 -23.82 2.42 17.75
N ASP A 65 -23.07 3.47 17.37
CA ASP A 65 -23.65 4.72 16.84
C ASP A 65 -24.23 4.51 15.45
N PHE A 66 -23.52 3.78 14.56
CA PHE A 66 -24.02 3.48 13.23
C PHE A 66 -25.29 2.62 13.26
N LEU A 67 -25.32 1.58 14.11
CA LEU A 67 -26.50 0.70 14.22
C LEU A 67 -27.72 1.39 14.84
N LYS A 68 -27.51 2.38 15.72
CA LYS A 68 -28.60 3.21 16.30
C LYS A 68 -29.09 4.28 15.34
N SER A 69 -28.29 4.68 14.35
CA SER A 69 -28.66 5.72 13.40
C SER A 69 -29.87 5.34 12.58
N ARG A 70 -30.84 6.28 12.47
CA ARG A 70 -32.06 6.16 11.65
C ARG A 70 -31.93 6.92 10.31
N SER A 71 -30.77 7.50 10.00
CA SER A 71 -30.53 8.19 8.74
C SER A 71 -30.69 7.20 7.57
N LYS A 72 -31.45 7.60 6.54
CA LYS A 72 -31.58 6.83 5.29
C LYS A 72 -30.29 6.82 4.48
N SER A 73 -29.43 7.80 4.68
CA SER A 73 -28.12 7.98 4.01
C SER A 73 -26.92 7.50 4.85
N LYS A 74 -27.16 6.81 5.98
CA LYS A 74 -26.08 6.43 6.93
C LYS A 74 -24.94 5.62 6.28
N ARG A 75 -25.23 4.80 5.26
CA ARG A 75 -24.19 4.03 4.54
C ARG A 75 -23.30 4.94 3.71
N THR A 76 -23.89 5.86 2.95
CA THR A 76 -23.13 6.86 2.16
C THR A 76 -22.35 7.80 3.08
N GLU A 77 -22.96 8.24 4.20
CA GLU A 77 -22.31 9.07 5.21
C GLU A 77 -21.10 8.35 5.85
N LEU A 78 -21.24 7.04 6.11
CA LEU A 78 -20.13 6.23 6.61
C LEU A 78 -19.00 6.13 5.59
N ILE A 79 -19.31 5.87 4.30
CA ILE A 79 -18.31 5.85 3.23
C ILE A 79 -17.56 7.18 3.19
N ASP A 80 -18.27 8.30 3.19
CA ASP A 80 -17.70 9.65 3.19
C ASP A 80 -16.75 9.88 4.37
N SER A 81 -17.20 9.52 5.57
CA SER A 81 -16.41 9.66 6.79
C SER A 81 -15.13 8.83 6.78
N LEU A 82 -15.21 7.57 6.31
CA LEU A 82 -14.05 6.69 6.24
C LEU A 82 -13.04 7.17 5.22
N LEU A 83 -13.47 7.63 4.04
CA LEU A 83 -12.58 8.13 2.97
C LEU A 83 -11.81 9.39 3.37
N GLU A 84 -12.32 10.19 4.32
CA GLU A 84 -11.65 11.37 4.85
C GLU A 84 -10.87 11.09 6.15
N SER A 85 -10.85 9.85 6.62
CA SER A 85 -10.22 9.47 7.88
C SER A 85 -8.72 9.20 7.75
N PRO A 86 -7.94 9.34 8.83
CA PRO A 86 -6.56 8.86 8.89
C PRO A 86 -6.44 7.35 8.67
N ASP A 87 -7.48 6.58 8.98
CA ASP A 87 -7.53 5.14 8.78
C ASP A 87 -7.49 4.79 7.29
N TYR A 88 -8.18 5.55 6.42
CA TYR A 88 -8.09 5.43 4.98
C TYR A 88 -6.64 5.62 4.49
N VAL A 89 -5.99 6.67 4.97
CA VAL A 89 -4.59 6.95 4.59
C VAL A 89 -3.67 5.80 4.99
N SER A 90 -3.81 5.27 6.22
CA SER A 90 -3.05 4.12 6.71
C SER A 90 -3.29 2.86 5.87
N HIS A 91 -4.56 2.57 5.57
CA HIS A 91 -4.94 1.38 4.81
C HIS A 91 -4.43 1.41 3.37
N PHE A 92 -4.66 2.52 2.66
CA PHE A 92 -4.21 2.68 1.28
C PHE A 92 -2.69 2.85 1.18
N TYR A 93 -2.03 3.40 2.21
CA TYR A 93 -0.57 3.36 2.29
C TYR A 93 -0.06 1.91 2.30
N ASN A 94 -0.63 1.02 3.10
CA ASN A 94 -0.23 -0.40 3.13
C ASN A 94 -0.40 -1.07 1.76
N TYR A 95 -1.52 -0.79 1.06
CA TYR A 95 -1.74 -1.26 -0.30
C TYR A 95 -0.67 -0.75 -1.28
N TRP A 96 -0.45 0.56 -1.33
CA TRP A 96 0.55 1.16 -2.21
C TRP A 96 1.98 0.77 -1.82
N ALA A 97 2.24 0.52 -0.53
CA ALA A 97 3.53 0.04 -0.07
C ALA A 97 3.90 -1.33 -0.68
N ASP A 98 2.92 -2.19 -0.89
CA ASP A 98 3.13 -3.48 -1.57
C ASP A 98 3.28 -3.31 -3.09
N VAL A 99 2.43 -2.52 -3.71
CA VAL A 99 2.49 -2.23 -5.16
C VAL A 99 3.78 -1.52 -5.56
N LEU A 100 4.22 -0.51 -4.80
CA LEU A 100 5.42 0.31 -5.07
C LEU A 100 6.70 -0.24 -4.42
N ARG A 101 6.64 -1.40 -3.77
CA ARG A 101 7.77 -2.05 -3.09
C ARG A 101 8.46 -1.13 -2.07
N LEU A 102 7.66 -0.42 -1.23
CA LEU A 102 8.18 0.55 -0.27
C LEU A 102 8.94 -0.14 0.86
N CYS A 103 10.20 0.19 1.03
CA CYS A 103 11.01 -0.20 2.18
C CYS A 103 11.88 0.96 2.64
N GLU A 104 12.17 1.03 3.94
CA GLU A 104 12.94 2.14 4.53
C GLU A 104 14.40 2.12 4.12
N ARG A 105 14.95 0.93 4.06
CA ARG A 105 16.38 0.69 3.84
C ARG A 105 16.55 -0.38 2.77
N PRO A 106 16.41 -0.02 1.49
CA PRO A 106 16.84 -0.90 0.43
C PRO A 106 18.35 -1.12 0.51
N GLN A 107 18.91 -1.89 -0.40
CA GLN A 107 20.35 -2.12 -0.46
C GLN A 107 21.15 -0.81 -0.50
N ASN A 108 22.45 -0.90 -0.21
CA ASN A 108 23.45 0.17 -0.42
C ASN A 108 23.34 1.42 0.48
N ASN A 109 22.75 1.33 1.67
CA ASN A 109 22.60 2.45 2.61
C ASN A 109 21.73 3.62 2.11
N ILE A 110 20.85 3.38 1.16
CA ILE A 110 19.83 4.36 0.75
C ILE A 110 18.85 4.53 1.91
N ILE A 111 18.44 5.77 2.18
CA ILE A 111 17.42 6.12 3.17
C ILE A 111 16.16 6.51 2.40
N LEU A 112 15.09 5.74 2.50
CA LEU A 112 13.83 6.00 1.78
C LEU A 112 12.67 6.47 2.67
N ASP A 113 12.89 6.71 3.97
CA ASP A 113 11.83 7.23 4.86
C ASP A 113 11.11 8.46 4.29
N PRO A 114 11.81 9.46 3.69
CA PRO A 114 11.12 10.60 3.09
C PRO A 114 10.20 10.21 1.92
N TYR A 115 10.56 9.18 1.15
CA TYR A 115 9.71 8.67 0.08
C TYR A 115 8.46 7.96 0.63
N LEU A 116 8.60 7.20 1.70
CA LEU A 116 7.48 6.57 2.38
C LEU A 116 6.49 7.62 2.91
N ALA A 117 7.03 8.70 3.51
CA ALA A 117 6.22 9.84 3.94
C ALA A 117 5.50 10.53 2.76
N TYR A 118 6.20 10.76 1.65
CA TYR A 118 5.63 11.34 0.43
C TYR A 118 4.44 10.53 -0.12
N VAL A 119 4.56 9.20 -0.15
CA VAL A 119 3.45 8.33 -0.59
C VAL A 119 2.25 8.49 0.34
N LYS A 120 2.47 8.54 1.65
CA LYS A 120 1.41 8.75 2.64
C LYS A 120 0.75 10.12 2.51
N GLU A 121 1.54 11.18 2.31
CA GLU A 121 1.08 12.54 2.08
C GLU A 121 0.27 12.65 0.77
N ALA A 122 0.73 12.02 -0.32
CA ALA A 122 0.01 11.99 -1.60
C ALA A 122 -1.39 11.36 -1.47
N ILE A 123 -1.54 10.31 -0.65
CA ILE A 123 -2.83 9.68 -0.35
C ILE A 123 -3.69 10.62 0.52
N ALA A 124 -3.10 11.22 1.56
CA ALA A 124 -3.81 12.12 2.48
C ALA A 124 -4.36 13.36 1.76
N GLU A 125 -3.54 13.95 0.89
CA GLU A 125 -3.88 15.13 0.08
C GLU A 125 -4.78 14.80 -1.12
N ASN A 126 -5.06 13.52 -1.35
CA ASN A 126 -5.78 13.03 -2.52
C ASN A 126 -5.16 13.55 -3.83
N LYS A 127 -3.82 13.47 -3.93
CA LYS A 127 -3.09 13.93 -5.12
C LYS A 127 -3.57 13.16 -6.36
N PRO A 128 -3.91 13.84 -7.47
CA PRO A 128 -4.28 13.15 -8.71
C PRO A 128 -3.24 12.12 -9.13
N TYR A 129 -3.68 10.91 -9.45
CA TYR A 129 -2.78 9.77 -9.66
C TYR A 129 -1.82 9.97 -10.83
N ASP A 130 -2.26 10.61 -11.90
CA ASP A 130 -1.40 10.97 -13.04
C ASP A 130 -0.27 11.92 -12.64
N LYS A 131 -0.56 12.93 -11.81
CA LYS A 131 0.45 13.87 -11.29
C LYS A 131 1.41 13.16 -10.34
N TRP A 132 0.90 12.31 -9.45
CA TRP A 132 1.71 11.54 -8.53
C TRP A 132 2.71 10.65 -9.26
N VAL A 133 2.25 9.91 -10.28
CA VAL A 133 3.11 9.05 -11.09
C VAL A 133 4.12 9.86 -11.89
N TYR A 134 3.70 10.96 -12.52
CA TYR A 134 4.60 11.86 -13.25
C TYR A 134 5.74 12.37 -12.36
N GLU A 135 5.42 12.86 -11.16
CA GLU A 135 6.41 13.33 -10.18
C GLU A 135 7.43 12.23 -9.86
N MET A 136 6.99 11.00 -9.56
CA MET A 136 7.89 9.88 -9.26
C MET A 136 8.85 9.54 -10.41
N LEU A 137 8.38 9.63 -11.65
CA LEU A 137 9.17 9.27 -12.84
C LEU A 137 10.17 10.35 -13.25
N THR A 138 9.90 11.63 -12.95
CA THR A 138 10.69 12.79 -13.42
C THR A 138 11.52 13.47 -12.33
N ALA A 139 11.27 13.15 -11.07
CA ALA A 139 11.94 13.77 -9.92
C ALA A 139 13.48 13.69 -10.02
N SER A 140 14.15 14.71 -9.50
CA SER A 140 15.61 14.80 -9.38
C SER A 140 16.01 15.36 -8.01
N GLY A 141 17.22 15.08 -7.57
CA GLY A 141 17.77 15.56 -6.30
C GLY A 141 17.96 14.44 -5.29
N LYS A 142 18.26 14.81 -4.03
CA LYS A 142 18.31 13.89 -2.89
C LYS A 142 16.88 13.59 -2.41
N VAL A 143 16.67 12.42 -1.81
CA VAL A 143 15.33 11.96 -1.39
C VAL A 143 14.66 12.86 -0.34
N TRP A 144 15.43 13.51 0.51
CA TRP A 144 14.89 14.47 1.50
C TRP A 144 14.66 15.88 0.96
N GLN A 145 15.24 16.22 -0.20
CA GLN A 145 14.98 17.48 -0.93
C GLN A 145 13.80 17.33 -1.89
N ASN A 146 13.68 16.16 -2.52
CA ASN A 146 12.58 15.79 -3.41
C ASN A 146 12.20 14.31 -3.17
N PRO A 147 11.28 14.02 -2.25
CA PRO A 147 10.97 12.66 -1.85
C PRO A 147 10.52 11.73 -2.97
N ALA A 148 9.90 12.27 -4.03
CA ALA A 148 9.42 11.48 -5.16
C ALA A 148 10.54 10.70 -5.90
N VAL A 149 11.82 11.12 -5.76
CA VAL A 149 12.98 10.40 -6.33
C VAL A 149 13.12 8.98 -5.76
N GLY A 150 12.50 8.69 -4.62
CA GLY A 150 12.57 7.40 -3.98
C GLY A 150 12.13 6.25 -4.87
N PHE A 151 11.15 6.46 -5.76
CA PHE A 151 10.74 5.47 -6.75
C PHE A 151 11.89 5.07 -7.67
N GLN A 152 12.68 6.04 -8.16
CA GLN A 152 13.83 5.79 -9.02
C GLN A 152 15.03 5.21 -8.25
N LEU A 153 15.19 5.56 -6.96
CA LEU A 153 16.23 5.03 -6.09
C LEU A 153 16.01 3.56 -5.73
N ARG A 154 14.77 3.08 -5.78
CA ARG A 154 14.44 1.71 -5.40
C ARG A 154 15.16 0.66 -6.26
N ASP A 155 15.36 0.91 -7.55
CA ASP A 155 16.07 0.04 -8.47
C ASP A 155 17.53 0.48 -8.71
N ASP A 156 18.09 1.37 -7.87
CA ASP A 156 19.49 1.86 -7.83
C ASP A 156 20.03 2.29 -9.22
N GLY A 157 19.16 2.88 -10.06
CA GLY A 157 19.52 3.36 -11.40
C GLY A 157 19.72 2.27 -12.45
N MET A 158 19.31 1.04 -12.17
CA MET A 158 19.31 -0.04 -13.15
C MET A 158 18.15 0.11 -14.13
N PRO A 159 18.40 0.44 -15.42
CA PRO A 159 17.34 0.82 -16.35
C PRO A 159 16.39 -0.33 -16.69
N LEU A 160 16.87 -1.57 -16.77
CA LEU A 160 16.07 -2.71 -17.19
C LEU A 160 15.07 -3.15 -16.13
N PRO A 161 15.45 -3.42 -14.85
CA PRO A 161 14.48 -3.68 -13.78
C PRO A 161 13.54 -2.51 -13.54
N TYR A 162 14.04 -1.26 -13.62
CA TYR A 162 13.23 -0.08 -13.42
C TYR A 162 12.09 0.02 -14.44
N ILE A 163 12.39 -0.21 -15.75
CA ILE A 163 11.37 -0.11 -16.80
C ILE A 163 10.34 -1.23 -16.70
N ASP A 164 10.79 -2.47 -16.40
CA ASP A 164 9.89 -3.61 -16.22
C ASP A 164 8.90 -3.36 -15.07
N ASN A 165 9.41 -2.98 -13.89
CA ASN A 165 8.58 -2.65 -12.73
C ASN A 165 7.62 -1.47 -13.02
N THR A 166 8.11 -0.43 -13.71
CA THR A 166 7.30 0.76 -14.01
C THR A 166 6.12 0.41 -14.93
N VAL A 167 6.38 -0.32 -16.00
CA VAL A 167 5.35 -0.71 -16.97
C VAL A 167 4.35 -1.70 -16.34
N ARG A 168 4.84 -2.62 -15.53
CA ARG A 168 4.00 -3.57 -14.81
C ARG A 168 3.07 -2.88 -13.81
N VAL A 169 3.58 -1.94 -13.01
CA VAL A 169 2.78 -1.22 -12.01
C VAL A 169 1.77 -0.30 -12.68
N PHE A 170 2.21 0.53 -13.64
CA PHE A 170 1.41 1.66 -14.12
C PHE A 170 0.63 1.36 -15.40
N LEU A 171 1.08 0.42 -16.23
CA LEU A 171 0.37 0.04 -17.46
C LEU A 171 -0.22 -1.38 -17.39
N GLY A 172 0.06 -2.15 -16.34
CA GLY A 172 -0.40 -3.52 -16.24
C GLY A 172 0.14 -4.40 -17.38
N LYS A 173 1.42 -4.27 -17.72
CA LYS A 173 2.08 -5.03 -18.77
C LYS A 173 3.32 -5.73 -18.23
N GLN A 174 3.36 -7.04 -18.32
CA GLN A 174 4.53 -7.84 -17.98
C GLN A 174 5.42 -8.01 -19.22
N ILE A 175 6.43 -7.16 -19.33
CA ILE A 175 7.36 -7.16 -20.47
C ILE A 175 8.75 -7.74 -20.12
N GLY A 176 8.95 -8.15 -18.87
CA GLY A 176 10.26 -8.55 -18.34
C GLY A 176 10.94 -9.71 -19.11
N CYS A 177 10.15 -10.66 -19.66
CA CYS A 177 10.71 -11.73 -20.50
C CYS A 177 11.42 -11.19 -21.75
N ALA A 178 10.95 -10.04 -22.26
CA ALA A 178 11.55 -9.40 -23.43
C ALA A 178 12.93 -8.78 -23.15
N GLN A 179 13.42 -8.80 -21.92
CA GLN A 179 14.79 -8.43 -21.59
C GLN A 179 15.82 -9.39 -22.22
N CYS A 180 15.53 -10.69 -22.29
CA CYS A 180 16.48 -11.72 -22.75
C CYS A 180 16.15 -12.30 -24.12
N HIS A 181 14.87 -12.35 -24.49
CA HIS A 181 14.38 -12.88 -25.78
C HIS A 181 13.01 -12.29 -26.08
N ASP A 182 12.50 -12.45 -27.30
CA ASP A 182 11.13 -12.04 -27.63
C ASP A 182 10.14 -12.71 -26.69
N HIS A 183 9.09 -11.96 -26.26
CA HIS A 183 8.17 -12.44 -25.24
C HIS A 183 7.41 -13.69 -25.72
N PRO A 184 7.44 -14.82 -24.96
CA PRO A 184 6.92 -16.10 -25.46
C PRO A 184 5.40 -16.16 -25.57
N PHE A 185 4.68 -15.27 -24.86
CA PHE A 185 3.21 -15.28 -24.76
C PHE A 185 2.56 -13.93 -25.14
N ASP A 186 3.36 -12.92 -25.52
CA ASP A 186 2.86 -11.62 -25.99
C ASP A 186 3.71 -11.13 -27.17
N SER A 187 3.31 -10.03 -27.79
CA SER A 187 3.93 -9.51 -29.02
C SER A 187 5.18 -8.66 -28.79
N TRP A 188 5.71 -8.58 -27.57
CA TRP A 188 6.84 -7.72 -27.22
C TRP A 188 8.17 -8.35 -27.66
N THR A 189 8.94 -7.63 -28.48
CA THR A 189 10.27 -8.07 -28.87
C THR A 189 11.34 -7.60 -27.90
N GLN A 190 12.48 -8.29 -27.87
CA GLN A 190 13.65 -7.86 -27.09
C GLN A 190 14.06 -6.44 -27.47
N ARG A 191 14.04 -6.10 -28.74
CA ARG A 191 14.36 -4.76 -29.23
C ARG A 191 13.43 -3.70 -28.65
N GLN A 192 12.10 -3.93 -28.65
CA GLN A 192 11.12 -2.98 -28.07
C GLN A 192 11.36 -2.75 -26.58
N PHE A 193 11.74 -3.80 -25.84
CA PHE A 193 12.09 -3.66 -24.42
C PHE A 193 13.29 -2.71 -24.24
N TYR A 194 14.36 -2.88 -25.02
CA TYR A 194 15.53 -2.01 -24.96
C TYR A 194 15.25 -0.60 -25.48
N GLU A 195 14.43 -0.43 -26.52
CA GLU A 195 13.96 0.87 -27.01
C GLU A 195 13.23 1.64 -25.90
N LEU A 196 12.38 0.97 -25.12
CA LEU A 196 11.70 1.58 -23.99
C LEU A 196 12.67 1.90 -22.83
N ALA A 197 13.57 0.97 -22.50
CA ALA A 197 14.57 1.17 -21.45
C ALA A 197 15.56 2.32 -21.76
N ALA A 198 15.76 2.63 -23.04
CA ALA A 198 16.63 3.75 -23.47
C ALA A 198 16.13 5.14 -23.01
N PHE A 199 14.86 5.28 -22.63
CA PHE A 199 14.37 6.51 -22.00
C PHE A 199 14.97 6.74 -20.60
N THR A 200 15.26 5.70 -19.86
CA THR A 200 15.65 5.75 -18.45
C THR A 200 17.14 5.51 -18.20
N THR A 201 17.87 5.07 -19.20
CA THR A 201 19.32 4.74 -19.12
C THR A 201 20.17 5.90 -18.62
N GLY A 202 19.76 7.15 -18.84
CA GLY A 202 20.43 8.35 -18.33
C GLY A 202 20.25 8.60 -16.84
N THR A 203 19.36 7.89 -16.15
CA THR A 203 19.14 8.07 -14.72
C THR A 203 20.35 7.56 -13.94
N ARG A 204 20.95 8.45 -13.13
CA ARG A 204 22.01 8.14 -12.17
C ARG A 204 21.47 8.36 -10.77
N THR A 205 21.78 7.45 -9.88
CA THR A 205 21.34 7.49 -8.47
C THR A 205 22.43 7.89 -7.51
N ARG A 206 23.69 8.00 -8.00
CA ARG A 206 24.85 8.40 -7.18
C ARG A 206 25.54 9.62 -7.78
N LEU A 207 25.96 10.50 -6.88
CA LEU A 207 26.87 11.60 -7.20
C LEU A 207 28.24 11.05 -7.60
N ASN A 208 28.92 11.73 -8.51
CA ASN A 208 30.25 11.37 -9.00
C ASN A 208 31.15 12.62 -9.14
N GLY A 209 32.40 12.42 -9.59
CA GLY A 209 33.39 13.48 -9.72
C GLY A 209 33.04 14.64 -10.65
N THR A 210 31.98 14.52 -11.47
CA THR A 210 31.47 15.60 -12.33
C THR A 210 30.40 16.44 -11.66
N ASP A 211 29.83 15.97 -10.56
CA ASP A 211 28.80 16.68 -9.82
C ASP A 211 29.44 17.79 -8.93
N PRO A 212 28.77 18.92 -8.74
CA PRO A 212 29.34 20.06 -7.99
C PRO A 212 29.80 19.71 -6.58
N GLU A 213 29.13 18.76 -5.94
CA GLU A 213 29.43 18.27 -4.60
C GLU A 213 30.79 17.55 -4.51
N PHE A 214 31.35 17.10 -5.65
CA PHE A 214 32.58 16.29 -5.73
C PHE A 214 33.79 17.01 -6.35
N LYS A 215 33.73 18.33 -6.50
CA LYS A 215 34.80 19.14 -7.16
C LYS A 215 36.21 18.96 -6.62
N LYS A 216 36.38 18.48 -5.38
CA LYS A 216 37.69 18.27 -4.71
C LYS A 216 37.99 16.80 -4.39
N GLY A 217 37.44 15.87 -5.15
CA GLY A 217 37.53 14.44 -4.86
C GLY A 217 36.23 13.88 -4.26
N ASN A 218 36.26 12.64 -3.80
CA ASN A 218 35.09 12.03 -3.17
C ASN A 218 35.00 12.41 -1.67
N PRO A 219 34.17 13.40 -1.29
CA PRO A 219 34.10 13.87 0.10
C PRO A 219 33.60 12.78 1.07
N VAL A 220 32.80 11.84 0.61
CA VAL A 220 32.31 10.72 1.43
C VAL A 220 33.44 9.83 1.87
N ASN A 221 34.31 9.42 0.93
CA ASN A 221 35.47 8.58 1.25
C ASN A 221 36.48 9.33 2.11
N GLN A 222 36.68 10.61 1.86
CA GLN A 222 37.57 11.47 2.67
C GLN A 222 37.08 11.59 4.11
N LEU A 223 35.79 11.90 4.33
CA LEU A 223 35.20 11.99 5.68
C LEU A 223 35.31 10.67 6.46
N ILE A 224 35.05 9.54 5.78
CA ILE A 224 35.20 8.22 6.40
C ILE A 224 36.65 7.93 6.76
N LYS A 225 37.62 8.31 5.91
CA LYS A 225 39.03 8.13 6.17
C LYS A 225 39.48 8.96 7.36
N GLU A 226 39.15 10.25 7.38
CA GLU A 226 39.47 11.16 8.51
C GLU A 226 38.86 10.69 9.84
N ALA A 227 37.61 10.20 9.79
CA ALA A 227 36.96 9.65 10.99
C ALA A 227 37.71 8.40 11.52
N ARG A 228 38.17 7.52 10.62
CA ARG A 228 38.97 6.33 11.01
C ARG A 228 40.31 6.68 11.62
N GLU A 229 40.97 7.68 11.08
CA GLU A 229 42.28 8.14 11.59
C GLU A 229 42.18 8.73 12.99
N LYS A 230 41.05 9.33 13.35
CA LYS A 230 40.79 9.87 14.68
C LYS A 230 40.37 8.84 15.74
N THR A 231 39.94 7.66 15.31
CA THR A 231 39.46 6.63 16.23
C THR A 231 40.58 5.64 16.56
N ALA A 232 40.84 5.40 17.84
CA ALA A 232 41.95 4.57 18.29
C ALA A 232 41.95 3.13 17.72
N ASP A 233 40.78 2.58 17.44
CA ASP A 233 40.58 1.25 16.84
C ASP A 233 40.28 1.29 15.32
N GLY A 234 40.30 2.49 14.72
CA GLY A 234 39.96 2.69 13.30
C GLY A 234 38.50 2.42 12.96
N LYS A 235 37.64 2.24 13.97
CA LYS A 235 36.22 1.95 13.75
C LYS A 235 35.38 3.22 13.80
N VAL A 236 34.59 3.42 12.75
CA VAL A 236 33.63 4.52 12.65
C VAL A 236 32.24 3.98 12.96
N SER A 237 31.42 4.75 13.69
CA SER A 237 30.08 4.33 14.07
C SER A 237 29.21 4.01 12.85
N GLY A 238 28.31 3.03 12.98
CA GLY A 238 27.35 2.67 11.93
C GLY A 238 26.49 3.85 11.50
N PRO A 239 25.90 4.63 12.42
CA PRO A 239 25.14 5.85 12.11
C PRO A 239 25.92 6.87 11.31
N PHE A 240 27.18 7.14 11.67
CA PHE A 240 28.06 8.04 10.91
C PHE A 240 28.24 7.56 9.46
N GLN A 241 28.61 6.29 9.28
CA GLN A 241 28.81 5.73 7.95
C GLN A 241 27.54 5.76 7.11
N GLN A 242 26.41 5.42 7.71
CA GLN A 242 25.12 5.42 7.03
C GLN A 242 24.73 6.84 6.59
N LEU A 243 24.86 7.82 7.48
CA LEU A 243 24.54 9.23 7.20
C LEU A 243 25.39 9.78 6.05
N VAL A 244 26.71 9.62 6.12
CA VAL A 244 27.63 10.13 5.09
C VAL A 244 27.43 9.42 3.76
N ARG A 245 27.26 8.09 3.76
CA ARG A 245 27.03 7.33 2.54
C ARG A 245 25.68 7.62 1.90
N ALA A 246 24.64 7.79 2.71
CA ALA A 246 23.32 8.16 2.20
C ALA A 246 23.35 9.48 1.40
N ASN A 247 24.19 10.43 1.82
CA ASN A 247 24.31 11.72 1.15
C ASN A 247 24.98 11.68 -0.24
N GLN A 248 25.59 10.58 -0.64
CA GLN A 248 26.05 10.41 -2.02
C GLN A 248 24.91 10.01 -2.98
N TYR A 249 23.74 9.63 -2.48
CA TYR A 249 22.60 9.26 -3.31
C TYR A 249 21.79 10.49 -3.70
N ALA A 250 21.70 10.71 -5.00
CA ALA A 250 20.85 11.73 -5.60
C ALA A 250 20.49 11.32 -7.03
N VAL A 251 19.23 11.50 -7.40
CA VAL A 251 18.81 11.26 -8.77
C VAL A 251 19.25 12.41 -9.66
N ARG A 252 19.97 12.10 -10.72
CA ARG A 252 20.42 13.02 -11.78
C ARG A 252 20.16 12.35 -13.13
N PHE A 253 19.92 13.17 -14.15
CA PHE A 253 19.82 12.67 -15.52
C PHE A 253 21.04 13.11 -16.35
N ALA A 254 21.64 12.19 -17.06
CA ALA A 254 22.76 12.39 -17.95
C ALA A 254 22.48 11.80 -19.34
N LYS A 255 23.06 12.36 -20.38
CA LYS A 255 23.01 11.71 -21.69
C LYS A 255 23.82 10.42 -21.64
N ARG A 256 23.12 9.29 -21.73
CA ARG A 256 23.70 7.96 -21.85
C ARG A 256 22.98 7.21 -22.97
N GLU A 257 23.70 6.33 -23.63
CA GLU A 257 23.16 5.49 -24.67
C GLU A 257 23.04 4.05 -24.13
N LEU A 258 21.93 3.40 -24.42
CA LEU A 258 21.73 2.00 -24.17
C LEU A 258 22.18 1.22 -25.41
N LYS A 259 22.81 0.08 -25.19
CA LYS A 259 23.18 -0.85 -26.25
C LYS A 259 22.39 -2.13 -26.11
N LEU A 260 22.12 -2.78 -27.25
CA LEU A 260 21.61 -4.14 -27.25
C LEU A 260 22.63 -5.08 -26.57
N PRO A 261 22.18 -6.17 -25.97
CA PRO A 261 23.07 -7.10 -25.29
C PRO A 261 24.05 -7.76 -26.28
N PRO A 262 25.22 -8.24 -25.81
CA PRO A 262 26.25 -8.84 -26.67
C PRO A 262 25.81 -10.16 -27.31
N ASP A 263 24.79 -10.80 -26.76
CA ASP A 263 24.18 -12.05 -27.23
C ASP A 263 22.88 -11.84 -28.03
N TYR A 264 22.62 -10.59 -28.50
CA TYR A 264 21.44 -10.30 -29.31
C TYR A 264 21.43 -11.15 -30.58
N ALA A 265 20.38 -11.97 -30.76
CA ALA A 265 20.35 -13.02 -31.77
C ALA A 265 19.38 -12.75 -32.94
N TYR A 266 18.67 -11.61 -32.96
CA TYR A 266 17.67 -11.30 -33.99
C TYR A 266 18.30 -10.55 -35.18
N SER A 267 17.70 -10.71 -36.38
CA SER A 267 18.23 -10.17 -37.64
C SER A 267 17.98 -8.68 -37.86
N ASP A 268 17.15 -8.04 -37.01
CA ASP A 268 16.72 -6.63 -37.12
C ASP A 268 17.73 -5.62 -36.57
N ALA A 269 18.80 -6.10 -35.87
CA ALA A 269 19.92 -5.29 -35.38
C ALA A 269 21.14 -6.18 -35.10
N LYS A 270 22.28 -5.57 -34.76
CA LYS A 270 23.50 -6.28 -34.35
C LYS A 270 23.73 -6.20 -32.86
N PRO A 271 24.41 -7.18 -32.24
CA PRO A 271 24.90 -7.09 -30.88
C PRO A 271 25.64 -5.77 -30.62
N ASN A 272 25.38 -5.16 -29.47
CA ASN A 272 25.95 -3.86 -29.05
C ASN A 272 25.54 -2.63 -29.89
N ASP A 273 24.59 -2.73 -30.81
CA ASP A 273 24.05 -1.58 -31.50
C ASP A 273 23.40 -0.60 -30.49
N ILE A 274 23.59 0.70 -30.73
CA ILE A 274 22.99 1.75 -29.92
C ILE A 274 21.49 1.81 -30.18
N VAL A 275 20.71 1.75 -29.11
CA VAL A 275 19.24 1.76 -29.15
C VAL A 275 18.72 3.19 -28.94
N LYS A 276 17.90 3.66 -29.87
CA LYS A 276 17.18 4.93 -29.72
C LYS A 276 15.91 4.73 -28.91
N PRO A 277 15.54 5.69 -28.03
CA PRO A 277 14.28 5.61 -27.27
C PRO A 277 13.09 5.54 -28.23
N LYS A 278 12.20 4.58 -27.98
CA LYS A 278 10.92 4.42 -28.66
C LYS A 278 9.89 3.85 -27.70
N VAL A 279 8.68 4.38 -27.75
CA VAL A 279 7.56 3.89 -26.93
C VAL A 279 6.95 2.63 -27.52
N LEU A 280 6.26 1.83 -26.70
CA LEU A 280 5.70 0.55 -27.10
C LEU A 280 4.57 0.69 -28.13
N TRP A 281 3.80 1.78 -28.02
CA TRP A 281 2.72 2.13 -28.95
C TRP A 281 2.50 3.64 -28.97
N GLY A 282 1.79 4.13 -29.98
CA GLY A 282 1.52 5.55 -30.15
C GLY A 282 2.80 6.39 -30.34
N SER A 283 2.81 7.56 -29.75
CA SER A 283 3.95 8.48 -29.80
C SER A 283 4.05 9.31 -28.51
N VAL A 284 5.24 9.85 -28.24
CA VAL A 284 5.43 10.83 -27.17
C VAL A 284 4.63 12.10 -27.49
N PRO A 285 3.84 12.65 -26.54
CA PRO A 285 3.08 13.86 -26.75
C PRO A 285 3.98 15.04 -27.20
N SER A 286 3.54 15.81 -28.18
CA SER A 286 4.31 16.93 -28.77
C SER A 286 4.69 17.99 -27.72
N SER A 287 3.84 18.21 -26.71
CA SER A 287 4.09 19.11 -25.59
C SER A 287 5.33 18.75 -24.77
N SER A 288 5.70 17.47 -24.73
CA SER A 288 6.82 16.94 -23.95
C SER A 288 8.06 16.61 -24.79
N SER A 289 8.03 16.85 -26.11
CA SER A 289 9.13 16.51 -27.02
C SER A 289 10.45 17.25 -26.74
N LYS A 290 10.40 18.39 -26.05
CA LYS A 290 11.56 19.20 -25.64
C LYS A 290 12.12 18.82 -24.26
N GLY A 291 11.40 18.02 -23.49
CA GLY A 291 11.82 17.52 -22.17
C GLY A 291 12.96 16.51 -22.25
N ASP A 292 13.55 16.18 -21.11
CA ASP A 292 14.48 15.06 -21.04
C ASP A 292 13.78 13.72 -21.34
N ARG A 293 14.55 12.66 -21.54
CA ARG A 293 13.98 11.33 -21.90
C ARG A 293 13.02 10.79 -20.85
N ARG A 294 13.23 11.08 -19.56
CA ARG A 294 12.32 10.64 -18.48
C ARG A 294 11.00 11.40 -18.54
N GLU A 295 11.04 12.71 -18.82
CA GLU A 295 9.84 13.52 -18.99
C GLU A 295 9.03 13.08 -20.21
N GLN A 296 9.73 12.74 -21.31
CA GLN A 296 9.09 12.18 -22.51
C GLN A 296 8.41 10.84 -22.21
N PHE A 297 9.10 9.94 -21.50
CA PHE A 297 8.56 8.64 -21.08
C PHE A 297 7.38 8.79 -20.14
N ALA A 298 7.50 9.64 -19.12
CA ALA A 298 6.42 9.89 -18.16
C ALA A 298 5.17 10.47 -18.84
N ALA A 299 5.34 11.43 -19.74
CA ALA A 299 4.23 12.02 -20.49
C ALA A 299 3.51 11.01 -21.39
N TRP A 300 4.25 10.10 -22.03
CA TRP A 300 3.66 9.01 -22.78
C TRP A 300 2.91 8.04 -21.87
N LEU A 301 3.53 7.63 -20.76
CA LEU A 301 2.97 6.64 -19.84
C LEU A 301 1.62 7.07 -19.26
N ILE A 302 1.48 8.35 -18.88
CA ILE A 302 0.24 8.91 -18.31
C ILE A 302 -0.70 9.48 -19.37
N SER A 303 -0.40 9.28 -20.66
CA SER A 303 -1.22 9.84 -21.75
C SER A 303 -2.66 9.39 -21.67
N ARG A 304 -3.58 10.32 -21.91
CA ARG A 304 -5.02 10.04 -21.96
C ARG A 304 -5.46 9.45 -23.30
N ASP A 305 -4.61 9.58 -24.34
CA ASP A 305 -4.99 9.21 -25.72
C ASP A 305 -5.10 7.69 -25.91
N ASP A 306 -4.21 6.91 -25.30
CA ASP A 306 -4.25 5.44 -25.41
C ASP A 306 -5.07 4.74 -24.30
N ARG A 307 -5.42 5.48 -23.25
CA ARG A 307 -6.26 5.06 -22.11
C ARG A 307 -5.70 3.91 -21.26
N GLN A 308 -4.54 3.29 -21.61
CA GLN A 308 -4.04 2.11 -20.90
C GLN A 308 -3.68 2.40 -19.45
N PHE A 309 -3.11 3.57 -19.16
CA PHE A 309 -2.82 4.02 -17.80
C PHE A 309 -4.10 4.14 -16.96
N ALA A 310 -5.14 4.79 -17.53
CA ALA A 310 -6.44 4.93 -16.87
C ALA A 310 -7.15 3.57 -16.71
N ARG A 311 -7.07 2.71 -17.71
CA ARG A 311 -7.65 1.36 -17.69
C ARG A 311 -7.01 0.47 -16.63
N ASN A 312 -5.68 0.54 -16.49
CA ASN A 312 -4.96 -0.22 -15.46
C ASN A 312 -5.36 0.21 -14.05
N ILE A 313 -5.39 1.51 -13.77
CA ILE A 313 -5.75 1.97 -12.42
C ILE A 313 -7.23 1.73 -12.10
N ALA A 314 -8.13 1.84 -13.07
CA ALA A 314 -9.53 1.48 -12.91
C ALA A 314 -9.68 0.01 -12.48
N ASN A 315 -9.01 -0.91 -13.20
CA ASN A 315 -8.99 -2.34 -12.86
C ASN A 315 -8.39 -2.64 -11.49
N ARG A 316 -7.30 -1.94 -11.11
CA ARG A 316 -6.68 -2.10 -9.79
C ARG A 316 -7.59 -1.63 -8.66
N MET A 317 -8.26 -0.50 -8.80
CA MET A 317 -9.19 0.00 -7.77
C MET A 317 -10.45 -0.88 -7.70
N TRP A 318 -10.94 -1.38 -8.83
CA TRP A 318 -12.01 -2.37 -8.84
C TRP A 318 -11.61 -3.64 -8.08
N LYS A 319 -10.44 -4.23 -8.40
CA LYS A 319 -9.91 -5.39 -7.67
C LYS A 319 -9.78 -5.13 -6.18
N LYS A 320 -9.26 -3.97 -5.80
CA LYS A 320 -9.08 -3.60 -4.38
C LYS A 320 -10.40 -3.61 -3.63
N MET A 321 -11.50 -3.18 -4.26
CA MET A 321 -12.82 -3.08 -3.64
C MET A 321 -13.67 -4.36 -3.79
N MET A 322 -13.50 -5.10 -4.87
CA MET A 322 -14.35 -6.26 -5.20
C MET A 322 -13.65 -7.61 -4.98
N GLY A 323 -12.36 -7.61 -4.67
CA GLY A 323 -11.55 -8.80 -4.41
C GLY A 323 -11.01 -9.49 -5.66
N LEU A 324 -11.48 -9.10 -6.87
CA LEU A 324 -11.03 -9.64 -8.16
C LEU A 324 -11.06 -8.53 -9.22
N GLY A 325 -10.08 -8.54 -10.14
CA GLY A 325 -10.02 -7.61 -11.27
C GLY A 325 -11.00 -7.99 -12.40
N ILE A 326 -11.38 -7.00 -13.19
CA ILE A 326 -12.14 -7.24 -14.45
C ILE A 326 -11.22 -7.93 -15.46
N VAL A 327 -9.93 -7.62 -15.42
CA VAL A 327 -8.84 -8.33 -16.09
C VAL A 327 -7.94 -8.93 -15.04
N GLU A 328 -7.65 -10.22 -15.13
CA GLU A 328 -6.70 -10.95 -14.29
C GLU A 328 -5.64 -11.68 -15.13
N PRO A 329 -4.40 -11.73 -14.68
CA PRO A 329 -3.81 -10.99 -13.55
C PRO A 329 -3.91 -9.47 -13.74
N VAL A 330 -4.10 -8.73 -12.64
CA VAL A 330 -4.36 -7.27 -12.67
C VAL A 330 -3.20 -6.47 -13.30
N ASP A 331 -2.01 -7.03 -13.32
CA ASP A 331 -0.77 -6.45 -13.83
C ASP A 331 -0.32 -7.07 -15.17
N ASP A 332 -1.23 -7.78 -15.88
CA ASP A 332 -0.89 -8.47 -17.13
C ASP A 332 -2.03 -8.38 -18.18
N PHE A 333 -2.20 -7.19 -18.74
CA PHE A 333 -3.16 -6.93 -19.82
C PHE A 333 -2.62 -7.46 -21.16
N ARG A 334 -2.75 -8.75 -21.42
CA ARG A 334 -2.43 -9.40 -22.71
C ARG A 334 -3.67 -9.61 -23.56
N LYS A 335 -3.48 -9.95 -24.84
CA LYS A 335 -4.59 -10.20 -25.77
C LYS A 335 -5.49 -11.39 -25.37
N ASP A 336 -4.92 -12.38 -24.70
CA ASP A 336 -5.61 -13.58 -24.20
C ASP A 336 -6.27 -13.36 -22.83
N HIS A 337 -5.83 -12.36 -22.06
CA HIS A 337 -6.47 -11.96 -20.80
C HIS A 337 -7.62 -10.99 -21.05
N LYS A 338 -8.75 -11.54 -21.52
CA LYS A 338 -9.92 -10.74 -21.84
C LYS A 338 -10.63 -10.24 -20.57
N PRO A 339 -11.14 -8.99 -20.60
CA PRO A 339 -11.99 -8.52 -19.52
C PRO A 339 -13.23 -9.38 -19.36
N THR A 340 -13.61 -9.72 -18.14
CA THR A 340 -14.85 -10.44 -17.83
C THR A 340 -16.09 -9.61 -18.15
N ASN A 341 -15.95 -8.28 -18.18
CA ASN A 341 -16.94 -7.31 -18.64
C ASN A 341 -16.24 -6.09 -19.26
N SER A 342 -16.20 -6.03 -20.59
CA SER A 342 -15.54 -4.93 -21.31
C SER A 342 -16.28 -3.60 -21.15
N GLU A 343 -17.63 -3.59 -21.11
CA GLU A 343 -18.44 -2.37 -20.92
C GLU A 343 -18.14 -1.75 -19.55
N LEU A 344 -18.03 -2.58 -18.50
CA LEU A 344 -17.67 -2.13 -17.16
C LEU A 344 -16.27 -1.53 -17.10
N LEU A 345 -15.28 -2.21 -17.69
CA LEU A 345 -13.89 -1.72 -17.68
C LEU A 345 -13.78 -0.37 -18.39
N GLU A 346 -14.39 -0.22 -19.55
CA GLU A 346 -14.37 1.06 -20.28
C GLU A 346 -15.12 2.15 -19.52
N HIS A 347 -16.28 1.83 -18.92
CA HIS A 347 -17.02 2.81 -18.11
C HIS A 347 -16.19 3.29 -16.91
N LEU A 348 -15.54 2.38 -16.15
CA LEU A 348 -14.68 2.78 -15.03
C LEU A 348 -13.44 3.56 -15.51
N THR A 349 -12.94 3.25 -16.71
CA THR A 349 -11.85 4.02 -17.34
C THR A 349 -12.31 5.45 -17.67
N ASP A 350 -13.51 5.62 -18.21
CA ASP A 350 -14.13 6.92 -18.46
C ASP A 350 -14.31 7.71 -17.17
N GLU A 351 -14.73 7.06 -16.09
CA GLU A 351 -14.84 7.69 -14.76
C GLU A 351 -13.48 8.17 -14.24
N VAL A 352 -12.42 7.37 -14.35
CA VAL A 352 -11.05 7.80 -13.98
C VAL A 352 -10.65 9.07 -14.72
N LEU A 353 -10.90 9.11 -16.05
CA LEU A 353 -10.56 10.27 -16.88
C LEU A 353 -11.44 11.49 -16.55
N ARG A 354 -12.75 11.30 -16.35
CA ARG A 354 -13.71 12.34 -15.95
C ARG A 354 -13.34 12.96 -14.60
N LEU A 355 -12.92 12.13 -13.65
CA LEU A 355 -12.49 12.52 -12.30
C LEU A 355 -11.08 13.10 -12.26
N ASN A 356 -10.39 13.23 -13.41
CA ASN A 356 -9.00 13.68 -13.46
C ASN A 356 -8.08 12.87 -12.52
N PHE A 357 -8.25 11.55 -12.53
CA PHE A 357 -7.46 10.61 -11.71
C PHE A 357 -7.62 10.79 -10.20
N ASP A 358 -8.74 11.31 -9.73
CA ASP A 358 -9.13 11.32 -8.31
C ASP A 358 -9.54 9.89 -7.88
N LEU A 359 -8.60 9.16 -7.27
CA LEU A 359 -8.84 7.77 -6.86
C LEU A 359 -9.80 7.65 -5.68
N ARG A 360 -9.84 8.65 -4.80
CA ARG A 360 -10.76 8.66 -3.66
C ARG A 360 -12.22 8.74 -4.13
N GLU A 361 -12.48 9.57 -5.14
CA GLU A 361 -13.82 9.65 -5.73
C GLU A 361 -14.19 8.38 -6.51
N LEU A 362 -13.25 7.76 -7.22
CA LEU A 362 -13.52 6.47 -7.88
C LEU A 362 -13.90 5.39 -6.86
N ILE A 363 -13.16 5.30 -5.75
CA ILE A 363 -13.47 4.36 -4.66
C ILE A 363 -14.83 4.70 -4.04
N ARG A 364 -15.17 5.98 -3.88
CA ARG A 364 -16.48 6.44 -3.41
C ARG A 364 -17.60 5.95 -4.32
N ILE A 365 -17.44 6.04 -5.64
CA ILE A 365 -18.40 5.52 -6.61
C ILE A 365 -18.58 4.01 -6.43
N ILE A 366 -17.49 3.24 -6.42
CA ILE A 366 -17.53 1.77 -6.28
C ILE A 366 -18.22 1.37 -4.97
N ALA A 367 -17.86 1.99 -3.85
CA ALA A 367 -18.42 1.69 -2.53
C ALA A 367 -19.95 1.99 -2.41
N ASN A 368 -20.46 2.94 -3.22
CA ASN A 368 -21.88 3.27 -3.27
C ASN A 368 -22.68 2.40 -4.25
N THR A 369 -22.05 1.51 -5.04
CA THR A 369 -22.79 0.57 -5.89
C THR A 369 -23.61 -0.41 -5.04
N GLN A 370 -24.75 -0.81 -5.53
CA GLN A 370 -25.53 -1.90 -4.92
C GLN A 370 -24.74 -3.21 -4.94
N THR A 371 -23.97 -3.42 -6.00
CA THR A 371 -23.11 -4.61 -6.17
C THR A 371 -22.08 -4.74 -5.06
N TYR A 372 -21.38 -3.67 -4.70
CA TYR A 372 -20.44 -3.66 -3.55
C TYR A 372 -21.16 -3.98 -2.23
N GLN A 373 -22.43 -3.60 -2.10
CA GLN A 373 -23.23 -3.77 -0.89
C GLN A 373 -24.00 -5.11 -0.84
N LYS A 374 -23.62 -6.09 -1.66
CA LYS A 374 -24.17 -7.45 -1.64
C LYS A 374 -23.31 -8.38 -0.79
N LEU A 375 -23.92 -9.46 -0.29
CA LEU A 375 -23.23 -10.53 0.46
C LEU A 375 -22.13 -11.16 -0.41
N ALA A 376 -20.91 -11.25 0.10
CA ALA A 376 -19.76 -11.78 -0.64
C ALA A 376 -19.95 -13.24 -1.09
N MET A 377 -19.36 -13.58 -2.21
CA MET A 377 -19.37 -14.93 -2.79
C MET A 377 -17.99 -15.56 -2.73
N VAL A 378 -17.96 -16.87 -2.53
CA VAL A 378 -16.73 -17.65 -2.73
C VAL A 378 -16.44 -17.70 -4.22
N HIS A 379 -15.22 -17.33 -4.62
CA HIS A 379 -14.71 -17.53 -5.98
C HIS A 379 -13.75 -18.72 -6.01
N ASP A 380 -14.02 -19.65 -6.90
CA ASP A 380 -13.10 -20.74 -7.18
C ASP A 380 -12.07 -20.30 -8.22
N ALA A 381 -10.85 -20.06 -7.78
CA ALA A 381 -9.76 -19.64 -8.66
C ALA A 381 -9.36 -20.71 -9.70
N SER A 382 -9.80 -21.96 -9.55
CA SER A 382 -9.61 -23.02 -10.53
C SER A 382 -10.70 -23.07 -11.61
N SER A 383 -11.80 -22.32 -11.44
CA SER A 383 -12.88 -22.24 -12.41
C SER A 383 -12.40 -21.55 -13.70
N THR A 384 -12.78 -22.12 -14.83
CA THR A 384 -12.60 -21.50 -16.16
C THR A 384 -13.71 -20.51 -16.51
N GLU A 385 -14.75 -20.44 -15.71
CA GLU A 385 -15.87 -19.52 -15.93
C GLU A 385 -15.49 -18.10 -15.47
N ALA A 386 -15.80 -17.11 -16.30
CA ALA A 386 -15.58 -15.71 -15.99
C ALA A 386 -16.45 -15.27 -14.80
N TYR A 387 -15.86 -14.63 -13.81
CA TYR A 387 -16.57 -14.12 -12.64
C TYR A 387 -17.47 -12.93 -13.05
N ALA A 388 -18.78 -13.09 -12.88
CA ALA A 388 -19.76 -12.11 -13.34
C ALA A 388 -20.02 -10.95 -12.35
N PHE A 389 -19.25 -10.83 -11.28
CA PHE A 389 -19.41 -9.80 -10.23
C PHE A 389 -20.84 -9.69 -9.67
N ALA A 390 -21.49 -10.82 -9.46
CA ALA A 390 -22.81 -10.85 -8.80
C ALA A 390 -22.77 -10.38 -7.33
N ALA A 391 -21.57 -10.25 -6.78
CA ALA A 391 -21.19 -9.68 -5.48
C ALA A 391 -19.67 -9.52 -5.41
N PRO A 392 -19.10 -8.88 -4.35
CA PRO A 392 -17.68 -8.97 -4.05
C PRO A 392 -17.23 -10.40 -3.74
N VAL A 393 -15.95 -10.68 -3.95
CA VAL A 393 -15.35 -11.98 -3.60
C VAL A 393 -15.11 -12.05 -2.09
N LEU A 394 -15.52 -13.16 -1.47
CA LEU A 394 -15.18 -13.46 -0.08
C LEU A 394 -13.66 -13.67 0.04
N HIS A 395 -13.00 -12.85 0.80
CA HIS A 395 -11.56 -12.95 0.98
C HIS A 395 -11.14 -12.75 2.43
N ARG A 396 -9.95 -13.20 2.74
CA ARG A 396 -9.35 -13.06 4.07
C ARG A 396 -8.78 -11.64 4.25
N MET A 397 -8.84 -11.10 5.46
CA MET A 397 -8.09 -9.90 5.82
C MET A 397 -6.61 -10.05 5.45
N THR A 398 -6.00 -8.97 4.97
CA THR A 398 -4.54 -8.90 4.85
C THR A 398 -3.89 -8.92 6.23
N ALA A 399 -2.58 -9.13 6.29
CA ALA A 399 -1.83 -9.10 7.55
C ALA A 399 -2.01 -7.75 8.28
N GLU A 400 -2.00 -6.65 7.52
CA GLU A 400 -2.15 -5.30 8.04
C GLU A 400 -3.57 -5.05 8.55
N GLN A 401 -4.60 -5.49 7.84
CA GLN A 401 -5.99 -5.37 8.30
C GLN A 401 -6.23 -6.17 9.58
N LEU A 402 -5.67 -7.38 9.65
CA LEU A 402 -5.78 -8.21 10.85
C LEU A 402 -5.06 -7.57 12.03
N TRP A 403 -3.83 -7.10 11.84
CA TRP A 403 -3.06 -6.40 12.86
C TRP A 403 -3.80 -5.16 13.38
N ASP A 404 -4.24 -4.29 12.47
CA ASP A 404 -4.92 -3.05 12.83
C ASP A 404 -6.31 -3.31 13.48
N SER A 405 -6.96 -4.42 13.12
CA SER A 405 -8.19 -4.87 13.79
C SER A 405 -7.93 -5.33 15.24
N LEU A 406 -6.88 -6.13 15.45
CA LEU A 406 -6.48 -6.54 16.80
C LEU A 406 -6.02 -5.32 17.62
N LEU A 407 -5.30 -4.39 17.01
CA LEU A 407 -4.86 -3.15 17.64
C LEU A 407 -6.04 -2.28 18.10
N THR A 408 -7.15 -2.25 17.35
CA THR A 408 -8.39 -1.55 17.72
C THR A 408 -8.99 -2.08 19.03
N LEU A 409 -8.77 -3.36 19.32
CA LEU A 409 -9.23 -4.02 20.56
C LEU A 409 -8.24 -3.85 21.73
N VAL A 410 -6.98 -3.57 21.43
CA VAL A 410 -5.89 -3.48 22.43
C VAL A 410 -5.59 -2.06 22.84
N ALA A 411 -5.38 -1.15 21.89
CA ALA A 411 -4.74 0.15 22.13
C ALA A 411 -5.73 1.29 22.13
N TYR A 412 -5.73 2.11 23.20
CA TYR A 412 -6.50 3.35 23.28
C TYR A 412 -6.03 4.42 22.29
N ASN A 413 -4.72 4.43 21.98
CA ASN A 413 -4.14 5.36 21.02
C ASN A 413 -3.21 4.63 20.04
N PRO A 414 -3.73 4.03 18.98
CA PRO A 414 -2.91 3.37 17.96
C PRO A 414 -2.08 4.36 17.12
N TRP A 415 -2.31 5.68 17.28
CA TRP A 415 -1.60 6.77 16.63
C TRP A 415 -0.57 7.45 17.55
N ALA A 416 -0.19 6.82 18.66
CA ALA A 416 0.80 7.35 19.60
C ALA A 416 2.16 7.65 18.94
N TYR A 417 2.46 7.01 17.83
CA TYR A 417 3.61 7.27 17.00
C TYR A 417 3.21 7.48 15.54
N GLN A 418 3.85 8.45 14.90
CA GLN A 418 3.78 8.70 13.47
C GLN A 418 5.21 8.84 12.94
N ARG A 419 5.46 8.34 11.72
CA ARG A 419 6.75 8.48 11.06
C ARG A 419 7.08 9.96 10.83
N PRO A 420 8.38 10.33 10.91
CA PRO A 420 8.79 11.68 10.59
C PRO A 420 8.50 12.03 9.13
N THR A 421 8.16 13.28 8.90
CA THR A 421 7.99 13.85 7.56
C THR A 421 9.33 13.97 6.83
N ALA A 422 9.28 14.12 5.50
CA ALA A 422 10.48 14.38 4.70
C ALA A 422 11.24 15.63 5.17
N LYS A 423 10.53 16.68 5.58
CA LYS A 423 11.11 17.91 6.10
C LYS A 423 11.83 17.73 7.44
N GLU A 424 11.23 16.97 8.35
CA GLU A 424 11.86 16.63 9.63
C GLU A 424 13.12 15.80 9.43
N MET A 425 13.09 14.82 8.52
CA MET A 425 14.26 14.04 8.14
C MET A 425 15.36 14.91 7.54
N ALA A 426 15.05 15.83 6.64
CA ALA A 426 16.03 16.70 6.00
C ALA A 426 16.86 17.48 7.02
N ASN A 427 16.24 17.96 8.10
CA ASN A 427 16.95 18.71 9.16
C ASN A 427 18.04 17.89 9.86
N VAL A 428 17.98 16.56 9.77
CA VAL A 428 18.92 15.64 10.46
C VAL A 428 19.92 15.02 9.49
N VAL A 429 19.51 14.76 8.24
CA VAL A 429 20.30 13.94 7.32
C VAL A 429 20.91 14.72 6.15
N ASP A 430 20.46 15.94 5.85
CA ASP A 430 20.97 16.69 4.69
C ASP A 430 22.35 17.29 4.98
N LEU A 431 23.36 16.80 4.28
CA LEU A 431 24.73 17.27 4.35
C LEU A 431 25.12 17.98 3.05
N ASP A 432 25.65 19.20 3.17
CA ASP A 432 26.36 19.85 2.06
C ASP A 432 27.79 19.28 1.98
N LEU A 433 27.93 18.19 1.20
CA LEU A 433 29.21 17.49 1.05
C LEU A 433 30.36 18.38 0.54
N GLY A 434 30.06 19.55 -0.05
CA GLY A 434 31.05 20.50 -0.54
C GLY A 434 31.64 21.41 0.56
N LYS A 435 30.99 21.51 1.71
CA LYS A 435 31.34 22.46 2.79
C LYS A 435 31.52 21.80 4.15
N ILE A 436 30.98 20.60 4.35
CA ILE A 436 30.90 19.96 5.67
C ILE A 436 32.25 19.47 6.16
N GLN A 437 32.52 19.66 7.47
CA GLN A 437 33.69 19.16 8.17
C GLN A 437 33.33 17.93 9.03
N LEU A 438 34.36 17.17 9.42
CA LEU A 438 34.19 15.96 10.23
C LEU A 438 33.41 16.22 11.52
N ALA A 439 33.75 17.29 12.26
CA ALA A 439 33.09 17.62 13.53
C ALA A 439 31.58 17.87 13.39
N ASP A 440 31.13 18.46 12.25
CA ASP A 440 29.72 18.70 11.97
C ASP A 440 29.00 17.37 11.71
N VAL A 441 29.64 16.44 10.97
CA VAL A 441 29.07 15.11 10.69
C VAL A 441 28.95 14.28 11.97
N GLU A 442 29.92 14.34 12.85
CA GLU A 442 29.91 13.64 14.15
C GLU A 442 28.70 14.08 15.00
N LYS A 443 28.44 15.39 15.07
CA LYS A 443 27.29 15.95 15.77
C LYS A 443 25.96 15.52 15.14
N LEU A 444 25.84 15.59 13.81
CA LEU A 444 24.64 15.16 13.10
C LEU A 444 24.43 13.65 13.19
N ALA A 445 25.50 12.85 13.16
CA ALA A 445 25.42 11.41 13.31
C ALA A 445 24.92 11.00 14.70
N ALA A 446 25.32 11.71 15.75
CA ALA A 446 24.81 11.48 17.11
C ALA A 446 23.31 11.80 17.21
N ASN A 447 22.85 12.87 16.57
CA ASN A 447 21.44 13.21 16.49
C ASN A 447 20.66 12.18 15.66
N TYR A 448 21.19 11.79 14.50
CA TYR A 448 20.60 10.74 13.65
C TYR A 448 20.50 9.40 14.40
N GLU A 449 21.55 9.02 15.13
CA GLU A 449 21.54 7.82 15.96
C GLU A 449 20.45 7.86 17.02
N SER A 450 20.26 9.00 17.70
CA SER A 450 19.26 9.13 18.76
C SER A 450 17.83 9.12 18.24
N THR A 451 17.61 9.54 17.00
CA THR A 451 16.26 9.82 16.46
C THR A 451 15.84 8.82 15.39
N TYR A 452 16.73 8.48 14.45
CA TYR A 452 16.34 7.79 13.21
C TYR A 452 17.11 6.50 12.90
N PHE A 453 18.23 6.22 13.55
CA PHE A 453 18.98 4.99 13.29
C PHE A 453 18.21 3.78 13.80
N LEU A 454 17.85 2.85 12.89
CA LEU A 454 16.90 1.77 13.15
C LEU A 454 17.08 0.99 14.47
N PRO A 455 18.26 0.49 14.88
CA PRO A 455 18.39 -0.27 16.12
C PRO A 455 18.05 0.54 17.37
N LYS A 456 18.43 1.83 17.41
CA LYS A 456 18.17 2.70 18.55
C LYS A 456 16.78 3.31 18.49
N TYR A 457 16.36 3.70 17.30
CA TYR A 457 15.01 4.18 17.01
C TYR A 457 13.95 3.15 17.41
N ASN A 458 14.13 1.87 17.04
CA ASN A 458 13.22 0.82 17.49
C ASN A 458 13.18 0.68 19.01
N ARG A 459 14.29 0.92 19.71
CA ARG A 459 14.33 0.94 21.18
C ARG A 459 13.55 2.11 21.77
N GLU A 460 13.65 3.30 21.19
CA GLU A 460 12.85 4.46 21.62
C GLU A 460 11.36 4.25 21.31
N LEU A 461 11.00 3.72 20.14
CA LEU A 461 9.64 3.31 19.84
C LEU A 461 9.09 2.28 20.83
N GLN A 462 9.93 1.30 21.23
CA GLN A 462 9.53 0.31 22.25
C GLN A 462 9.23 0.97 23.61
N LYS A 463 9.90 2.06 23.97
CA LYS A 463 9.60 2.80 25.19
C LYS A 463 8.29 3.57 25.12
N ILE A 464 7.94 4.11 23.93
CA ILE A 464 6.76 4.94 23.73
C ILE A 464 5.51 4.09 23.49
N CYS A 465 5.61 3.10 22.63
CA CYS A 465 4.49 2.32 22.11
C CYS A 465 4.67 0.81 22.29
N GLY A 466 5.76 0.37 22.94
CA GLY A 466 6.07 -1.04 23.10
C GLY A 466 5.37 -1.66 24.32
N TYR A 467 4.83 -2.86 24.13
CA TYR A 467 4.34 -3.69 25.20
C TYR A 467 4.65 -5.15 24.90
N LYS A 468 5.30 -5.84 25.85
CA LYS A 468 5.67 -7.28 25.72
C LYS A 468 6.35 -7.62 24.38
N GLY A 469 7.26 -6.74 23.94
CA GLY A 469 8.02 -6.93 22.70
C GLY A 469 7.26 -6.63 21.40
N GLN A 470 6.02 -6.16 21.49
CA GLN A 470 5.24 -5.69 20.33
C GLN A 470 5.20 -4.17 20.28
N LEU A 471 5.29 -3.59 19.09
CA LEU A 471 5.00 -2.17 18.86
C LEU A 471 3.50 -2.02 18.60
N LEU A 472 2.76 -1.45 19.56
CA LEU A 472 1.31 -1.26 19.46
C LEU A 472 0.96 0.01 18.67
N VAL A 473 1.35 0.05 17.41
CA VAL A 473 1.09 1.14 16.45
C VAL A 473 0.48 0.59 15.17
N ARG A 474 -0.16 1.45 14.38
CA ARG A 474 -0.74 1.07 13.09
C ARG A 474 0.31 0.41 12.18
N ALA A 475 -0.11 -0.58 11.40
CA ALA A 475 0.77 -1.31 10.50
C ALA A 475 1.56 -0.39 9.56
N SER A 476 0.95 0.73 9.14
CA SER A 476 1.59 1.76 8.31
C SER A 476 2.73 2.52 8.98
N GLU A 477 2.83 2.46 10.32
CA GLU A 477 3.87 3.12 11.11
C GLU A 477 5.01 2.18 11.51
N ILE A 478 4.80 0.87 11.39
CA ILE A 478 5.83 -0.13 11.71
C ILE A 478 6.94 -0.09 10.65
N PRO A 479 8.23 -0.09 11.04
CA PRO A 479 9.35 -0.17 10.11
C PRO A 479 9.22 -1.35 9.14
N SER A 480 9.47 -1.12 7.85
CA SER A 480 9.28 -2.13 6.78
C SER A 480 10.57 -2.34 5.96
N PRO A 481 10.90 -3.60 5.61
CA PRO A 481 10.20 -4.83 5.94
C PRO A 481 10.39 -5.26 7.40
N VAL A 482 9.35 -5.79 8.03
CA VAL A 482 9.45 -6.32 9.39
C VAL A 482 10.21 -7.66 9.41
N PRO A 483 10.86 -8.04 10.55
CA PRO A 483 11.53 -9.33 10.70
C PRO A 483 10.58 -10.52 10.48
N LEU A 484 11.11 -11.67 10.03
CA LEU A 484 10.35 -12.89 9.75
C LEU A 484 9.50 -13.37 10.94
N GLY A 485 9.95 -13.19 12.18
CA GLY A 485 9.21 -13.55 13.39
C GLY A 485 8.10 -12.58 13.80
N HIS A 486 7.97 -11.42 13.13
CA HIS A 486 6.93 -10.45 13.43
C HIS A 486 5.57 -10.94 12.95
N PHE A 487 4.48 -10.61 13.69
CA PHE A 487 3.11 -10.99 13.35
C PHE A 487 2.75 -10.69 11.88
N LEU A 488 3.03 -9.49 11.40
CA LEU A 488 2.72 -9.11 10.01
C LEU A 488 3.36 -10.05 8.97
N ARG A 489 4.63 -10.44 9.16
CA ARG A 489 5.31 -11.38 8.24
C ARG A 489 4.74 -12.78 8.33
N GLN A 490 4.44 -13.25 9.54
CA GLN A 490 3.81 -14.56 9.74
C GLN A 490 2.44 -14.63 9.06
N PHE A 491 1.69 -13.52 9.03
CA PHE A 491 0.37 -13.44 8.39
C PHE A 491 0.40 -13.06 6.91
N GLY A 492 1.57 -12.96 6.31
CA GLY A 492 1.72 -12.83 4.85
C GLY A 492 2.04 -11.44 4.34
N GLN A 493 2.44 -10.48 5.21
CA GLN A 493 2.96 -9.21 4.73
C GLN A 493 4.16 -9.45 3.79
N SER A 494 4.17 -8.76 2.67
CA SER A 494 5.25 -8.77 1.69
C SER A 494 6.60 -8.34 2.30
N ASP A 495 7.72 -8.86 1.76
CA ASP A 495 9.06 -8.33 2.01
C ASP A 495 9.35 -7.05 1.21
N ARG A 496 8.41 -6.63 0.37
CA ARG A 496 8.54 -5.46 -0.50
C ARG A 496 9.63 -5.60 -1.59
N GLU A 497 10.05 -6.83 -1.88
CA GLU A 497 10.99 -7.07 -2.99
C GLU A 497 10.28 -7.25 -4.32
N THR A 498 9.09 -7.83 -4.29
CA THR A 498 8.24 -8.04 -5.47
C THR A 498 6.96 -7.20 -5.41
N ILE A 499 6.42 -6.86 -6.57
CA ILE A 499 5.14 -6.15 -6.70
C ILE A 499 4.02 -7.08 -6.21
N GLU A 500 3.13 -6.57 -5.33
CA GLU A 500 2.01 -7.33 -4.77
C GLU A 500 2.44 -8.69 -4.19
N GLY A 501 3.57 -8.70 -3.47
CA GLY A 501 4.15 -9.90 -2.87
C GLY A 501 3.44 -10.41 -1.62
N GLY A 502 2.38 -9.74 -1.17
CA GLY A 502 1.56 -10.13 -0.01
C GLY A 502 0.83 -11.46 -0.25
N ARG A 503 0.66 -12.24 0.83
CA ARG A 503 0.01 -13.56 0.78
C ARG A 503 -1.16 -13.62 1.75
N THR A 504 -2.31 -14.10 1.26
CA THR A 504 -3.53 -14.29 2.07
C THR A 504 -3.83 -15.78 2.36
N VAL A 505 -2.99 -16.70 1.87
CA VAL A 505 -3.16 -18.14 2.10
C VAL A 505 -2.96 -18.47 3.58
N GLY A 506 -3.90 -19.20 4.16
CA GLY A 506 -3.85 -19.64 5.56
C GLY A 506 -2.79 -20.72 5.80
N THR A 507 -2.06 -20.62 6.92
CA THR A 507 -1.06 -21.60 7.33
C THR A 507 -1.27 -22.01 8.79
N VAL A 508 -0.78 -23.22 9.16
CA VAL A 508 -0.85 -23.69 10.56
C VAL A 508 -0.17 -22.73 11.55
N PRO A 509 1.04 -22.18 11.28
CA PRO A 509 1.65 -21.19 12.17
C PRO A 509 0.78 -19.96 12.44
N GLN A 510 0.00 -19.51 11.47
CA GLN A 510 -0.92 -18.37 11.65
C GLN A 510 -2.06 -18.72 12.62
N ILE A 511 -2.62 -19.93 12.50
CA ILE A 511 -3.64 -20.41 13.43
C ILE A 511 -3.07 -20.47 14.85
N LEU A 512 -1.87 -21.03 15.02
CA LEU A 512 -1.21 -21.10 16.33
C LEU A 512 -0.89 -19.71 16.90
N ALA A 513 -0.52 -18.75 16.04
CA ALA A 513 -0.28 -17.37 16.46
C ALA A 513 -1.56 -16.66 16.91
N MET A 514 -2.71 -16.96 16.30
CA MET A 514 -4.02 -16.46 16.76
C MET A 514 -4.44 -17.09 18.08
N PHE A 515 -4.13 -18.38 18.29
CA PHE A 515 -4.49 -19.08 19.54
C PHE A 515 -3.63 -18.64 20.71
N ASN A 516 -2.31 -18.51 20.53
CA ASN A 516 -1.34 -18.41 21.62
C ASN A 516 -0.30 -17.30 21.39
N GLY A 517 -0.50 -16.42 20.39
CA GLY A 517 0.44 -15.37 20.08
C GLY A 517 0.44 -14.22 21.10
N PRO A 518 1.51 -13.41 21.15
CA PRO A 518 1.64 -12.31 22.11
C PRO A 518 0.46 -11.32 22.07
N ILE A 519 -0.03 -10.98 20.87
CA ILE A 519 -1.12 -10.01 20.71
C ILE A 519 -2.43 -10.53 21.29
N THR A 520 -2.70 -11.84 21.17
CA THR A 520 -3.89 -12.47 21.75
C THR A 520 -3.85 -12.46 23.27
N HIS A 521 -2.67 -12.65 23.87
CA HIS A 521 -2.51 -12.53 25.33
C HIS A 521 -2.76 -11.10 25.82
N ILE A 522 -2.26 -10.10 25.07
CA ILE A 522 -2.47 -8.68 25.43
C ILE A 522 -3.97 -8.31 25.45
N LEU A 523 -4.77 -8.88 24.57
CA LEU A 523 -6.22 -8.66 24.50
C LEU A 523 -6.95 -9.08 25.78
N LEU A 524 -6.42 -10.08 26.50
CA LEU A 524 -7.03 -10.65 27.69
C LEU A 524 -6.54 -10.01 28.99
N GLU A 525 -5.75 -8.94 28.90
CA GLU A 525 -5.15 -8.28 30.06
C GLU A 525 -5.87 -6.97 30.41
N PRO A 526 -5.90 -6.59 31.71
CA PRO A 526 -6.28 -5.24 32.12
C PRO A 526 -5.46 -4.19 31.38
N GLY A 527 -6.13 -3.13 30.91
CA GLY A 527 -5.51 -2.08 30.11
C GLY A 527 -5.67 -2.27 28.60
N SER A 528 -6.18 -3.40 28.11
CA SER A 528 -6.68 -3.50 26.74
C SER A 528 -8.07 -2.89 26.63
N VAL A 529 -8.36 -2.20 25.50
CA VAL A 529 -9.63 -1.51 25.26
C VAL A 529 -10.82 -2.43 25.46
N ILE A 530 -10.77 -3.63 24.89
CA ILE A 530 -11.89 -4.59 24.96
C ILE A 530 -12.10 -5.10 26.38
N TYR A 531 -11.03 -5.44 27.09
CA TYR A 531 -11.12 -5.96 28.46
C TYR A 531 -11.70 -4.91 29.41
N ASP A 532 -11.18 -3.69 29.35
CA ASP A 532 -11.63 -2.59 30.21
C ASP A 532 -13.10 -2.24 29.93
N ASN A 533 -13.52 -2.17 28.65
CA ASN A 533 -14.91 -1.92 28.27
C ASN A 533 -15.87 -2.98 28.85
N VAL A 534 -15.46 -4.24 28.87
CA VAL A 534 -16.30 -5.33 29.36
C VAL A 534 -16.34 -5.38 30.89
N ILE A 535 -15.21 -5.19 31.55
CA ILE A 535 -15.12 -5.24 33.02
C ILE A 535 -15.82 -4.04 33.65
N GLN A 536 -15.78 -2.85 33.04
CA GLN A 536 -16.51 -1.67 33.50
C GLN A 536 -18.03 -1.89 33.57
N VAL A 537 -18.60 -2.69 32.68
CA VAL A 537 -20.02 -3.06 32.72
C VAL A 537 -20.32 -4.01 33.89
N GLY A 538 -19.36 -4.86 34.26
CA GLY A 538 -19.37 -5.69 35.46
C GLY A 538 -20.49 -6.74 35.53
N ASN A 539 -21.12 -7.07 34.39
CA ASN A 539 -22.18 -8.08 34.32
C ASN A 539 -22.31 -8.67 32.91
N VAL A 540 -23.25 -9.62 32.76
CA VAL A 540 -23.47 -10.34 31.49
C VAL A 540 -23.84 -9.49 30.28
N ASN A 541 -24.18 -8.21 30.46
CA ASN A 541 -24.40 -7.28 29.32
C ASN A 541 -23.10 -6.98 28.58
N GLY A 542 -21.94 -7.23 29.20
CA GLY A 542 -20.63 -7.21 28.51
C GLY A 542 -20.55 -8.15 27.29
N VAL A 543 -21.38 -9.20 27.23
CA VAL A 543 -21.46 -10.11 26.06
C VAL A 543 -21.79 -9.32 24.79
N ASP A 544 -22.76 -8.42 24.82
CA ASP A 544 -23.13 -7.61 23.65
C ASP A 544 -21.97 -6.69 23.21
N ILE A 545 -21.18 -6.20 24.17
CA ILE A 545 -19.97 -5.39 23.89
C ILE A 545 -18.91 -6.22 23.16
N VAL A 546 -18.65 -7.45 23.62
CA VAL A 546 -17.67 -8.33 22.98
C VAL A 546 -18.06 -8.63 21.53
N PHE A 547 -19.31 -9.01 21.27
CA PHE A 547 -19.79 -9.26 19.90
C PHE A 547 -19.71 -8.03 19.02
N LEU A 548 -20.17 -6.87 19.49
CA LEU A 548 -20.10 -5.62 18.73
C LEU A 548 -18.67 -5.19 18.45
N SER A 549 -17.76 -5.35 19.41
CA SER A 549 -16.34 -4.97 19.23
C SER A 549 -15.61 -5.86 18.25
N ILE A 550 -15.86 -7.19 18.27
CA ILE A 550 -15.11 -8.17 17.47
C ILE A 550 -15.78 -8.43 16.12
N LEU A 551 -17.11 -8.64 16.11
CA LEU A 551 -17.88 -9.05 14.93
C LEU A 551 -18.76 -7.96 14.35
N SER A 552 -18.84 -6.80 15.03
CA SER A 552 -19.62 -5.62 14.61
C SER A 552 -21.14 -5.82 14.60
N HIS A 553 -21.65 -6.91 15.18
CA HIS A 553 -23.08 -7.18 15.34
C HIS A 553 -23.41 -7.67 16.76
N LYS A 554 -24.69 -7.65 17.10
CA LYS A 554 -25.16 -8.26 18.33
C LYS A 554 -25.24 -9.78 18.18
N PRO A 555 -25.05 -10.55 19.29
CA PRO A 555 -25.25 -12.00 19.27
C PRO A 555 -26.70 -12.34 18.89
N THR A 556 -26.91 -13.51 18.28
CA THR A 556 -28.24 -14.12 18.22
C THR A 556 -28.69 -14.50 19.62
N ILE A 557 -29.98 -14.81 19.79
CA ILE A 557 -30.51 -15.26 21.09
C ILE A 557 -29.73 -16.48 21.58
N SER A 558 -29.50 -17.47 20.72
CA SER A 558 -28.76 -18.67 21.04
C SER A 558 -27.30 -18.40 21.44
N ASP A 559 -26.61 -17.57 20.64
CA ASP A 559 -25.20 -17.23 20.91
C ASP A 559 -25.08 -16.45 22.23
N ARG A 560 -26.05 -15.56 22.51
CA ARG A 560 -26.07 -14.80 23.75
C ARG A 560 -26.28 -15.71 24.96
N ASP A 561 -27.23 -16.65 24.89
CA ASP A 561 -27.51 -17.58 25.97
C ASP A 561 -26.28 -18.45 26.26
N PHE A 562 -25.60 -18.94 25.22
CA PHE A 562 -24.36 -19.71 25.35
C PHE A 562 -23.25 -18.87 25.97
N ALA A 563 -22.99 -17.69 25.47
CA ALA A 563 -21.95 -16.78 25.96
C ALA A 563 -22.20 -16.33 27.41
N VAL A 564 -23.45 -16.05 27.78
CA VAL A 564 -23.84 -15.71 29.16
C VAL A 564 -23.61 -16.87 30.09
N LYS A 565 -23.91 -18.09 29.65
CA LYS A 565 -23.65 -19.32 30.45
C LYS A 565 -22.14 -19.46 30.67
N GLU A 566 -21.31 -19.34 29.65
CA GLU A 566 -19.85 -19.39 29.74
C GLU A 566 -19.30 -18.40 30.77
N VAL A 567 -19.71 -17.10 30.64
CA VAL A 567 -19.28 -16.06 31.57
C VAL A 567 -19.70 -16.32 33.02
N LYS A 568 -20.88 -16.93 33.25
CA LYS A 568 -21.39 -17.24 34.59
C LYS A 568 -20.76 -18.46 35.22
N THR A 569 -20.33 -19.43 34.40
CA THR A 569 -19.79 -20.73 34.90
C THR A 569 -18.28 -20.75 35.03
N ALA A 570 -17.57 -19.73 34.47
CA ALA A 570 -16.14 -19.59 34.63
C ALA A 570 -15.75 -19.26 36.09
N GLU A 571 -14.52 -19.59 36.51
CA GLU A 571 -14.00 -19.30 37.84
C GLU A 571 -14.07 -17.83 38.21
N THR A 572 -13.81 -16.97 37.24
CA THR A 572 -13.97 -15.50 37.36
C THR A 572 -14.68 -14.95 36.12
N MET A 573 -15.36 -13.81 36.29
CA MET A 573 -16.00 -13.12 35.17
C MET A 573 -14.98 -12.72 34.11
N GLY A 574 -13.78 -12.28 34.50
CA GLY A 574 -12.69 -11.94 33.61
C GLY A 574 -12.25 -13.13 32.74
N GLN A 575 -12.15 -14.31 33.33
CA GLN A 575 -11.84 -15.55 32.60
C GLN A 575 -12.95 -15.91 31.61
N GLY A 576 -14.22 -15.81 32.00
CA GLY A 576 -15.34 -16.11 31.11
C GLY A 576 -15.40 -15.16 29.91
N PHE A 577 -15.16 -13.86 30.11
CA PHE A 577 -15.02 -12.91 29.00
C PHE A 577 -13.77 -13.18 28.16
N GLY A 578 -12.64 -13.57 28.77
CA GLY A 578 -11.44 -13.98 28.07
C GLY A 578 -11.69 -15.15 27.13
N ASN A 579 -12.38 -16.17 27.59
CA ASN A 579 -12.78 -17.33 26.78
C ASN A 579 -13.67 -16.90 25.59
N LEU A 580 -14.63 -16.03 25.83
CA LEU A 580 -15.52 -15.52 24.80
C LEU A 580 -14.75 -14.69 23.74
N ILE A 581 -13.90 -13.75 24.15
CA ILE A 581 -13.04 -12.95 23.28
C ILE A 581 -12.16 -13.88 22.42
N TRP A 582 -11.47 -14.82 23.06
CA TRP A 582 -10.61 -15.77 22.37
C TRP A 582 -11.38 -16.60 21.34
N SER A 583 -12.58 -17.09 21.70
CA SER A 583 -13.42 -17.89 20.82
C SER A 583 -13.85 -17.10 19.58
N LEU A 584 -14.31 -15.84 19.73
CA LEU A 584 -14.78 -15.02 18.62
C LEU A 584 -13.65 -14.59 17.68
N LEU A 585 -12.46 -14.26 18.20
CA LEU A 585 -11.28 -13.93 17.38
C LEU A 585 -10.83 -15.08 16.48
N ASN A 586 -11.09 -16.32 16.86
CA ASN A 586 -10.73 -17.52 16.12
C ASN A 586 -11.84 -18.02 15.17
N THR A 587 -12.93 -17.26 15.02
CA THR A 587 -13.98 -17.57 14.04
C THR A 587 -13.58 -17.17 12.62
N ARG A 588 -14.17 -17.85 11.63
CA ARG A 588 -14.07 -17.43 10.23
C ARG A 588 -14.69 -16.05 10.02
N GLU A 589 -15.73 -15.72 10.75
CA GLU A 589 -16.41 -14.44 10.67
C GLU A 589 -15.50 -13.27 11.04
N PHE A 590 -14.60 -13.45 12.03
CA PHE A 590 -13.60 -12.43 12.35
C PHE A 590 -12.56 -12.27 11.25
N ILE A 591 -12.05 -13.37 10.67
CA ILE A 591 -10.88 -13.37 9.77
C ILE A 591 -11.26 -12.98 8.34
N PHE A 592 -12.50 -13.24 7.89
CA PHE A 592 -12.93 -13.01 6.51
C PHE A 592 -13.75 -11.72 6.37
N ILE A 593 -13.62 -11.09 5.21
CA ILE A 593 -14.41 -9.92 4.81
C ILE A 593 -15.58 -10.46 3.99
N GLN A 594 -16.78 -10.33 4.57
CA GLN A 594 -18.03 -10.82 3.98
C GLN A 594 -18.68 -9.78 3.09
#